data_be66235b522d16a755ab1c24068987ea
#
_entry.id   be66235b522d16a755ab1c24068987ea
#
_cell.length_a   1.000
_cell.length_b   1.000
_cell.length_c   1.000
_cell.angle_alpha   90.00
_cell.angle_beta   90.00
_cell.angle_gamma   90.00
#
_symmetry.space_group_name_H-M   'P 1'
#
loop_
_entity.id
_entity.type
_entity.pdbx_description
1 polymer ?
#
loop_
_entity_poly.entity_id
_entity_poly.type
_entity_poly.pdbx_seq_one_letter_code
_entity_poly.pdbx_strand_id
1 'polypeptide(L)'
;MSALYKYEIIDLHAHIFPDKVAQKAVGSIGDFYGVSMKGKGTVGDLLESGKKIGVSKYVVHSSATTVEQVRSINGYISGVQSAFSNILGFGTLHPGVEDAALEVNRILSLGLHGVKLHPDFQGFNIDDGSMLPIYEALEGRLPVLFHMGDRHSTASSPSRLAKIIGRFPGLVVIAAHFGGWSVFDLALEYLLDKRCYLDVSSSIMMLGHKRAAELIRAYG
;
A
#
# COMPACT_ATOMS: atom_id res chain seq x y z
N MET A 1 -22.46 24.39 6.33
CA MET A 1 -21.31 23.47 6.38
C MET A 1 -21.86 22.09 6.70
N SER A 2 -21.67 21.13 5.79
CA SER A 2 -22.26 19.78 5.87
C SER A 2 -21.66 19.00 7.05
N ALA A 3 -22.47 18.15 7.70
CA ALA A 3 -22.08 17.31 8.84
C ALA A 3 -20.92 16.30 8.57
N LEU A 4 -20.45 16.24 7.33
CA LEU A 4 -19.33 15.38 6.88
C LEU A 4 -17.95 15.83 7.42
N TYR A 5 -17.79 17.06 7.91
CA TYR A 5 -16.50 17.62 8.34
C TYR A 5 -16.23 17.57 9.84
N LYS A 6 -16.90 16.68 10.56
CA LYS A 6 -16.65 16.51 12.02
C LYS A 6 -15.36 15.74 12.32
N TYR A 7 -14.80 15.03 11.32
CA TYR A 7 -13.64 14.16 11.50
C TYR A 7 -12.52 14.57 10.52
N GLU A 8 -11.28 14.44 10.96
CA GLU A 8 -10.13 14.49 10.07
C GLU A 8 -10.13 13.25 9.16
N ILE A 9 -10.07 13.46 7.84
CA ILE A 9 -10.04 12.38 6.86
C ILE A 9 -8.61 12.25 6.35
N ILE A 10 -8.03 11.06 6.51
CA ILE A 10 -6.71 10.71 6.01
C ILE A 10 -6.87 9.61 4.96
N ASP A 11 -6.40 9.87 3.73
CA ASP A 11 -6.31 8.83 2.70
C ASP A 11 -5.00 8.07 2.85
N LEU A 12 -5.07 6.83 3.32
CA LEU A 12 -3.89 6.00 3.61
C LEU A 12 -3.36 5.27 2.37
N HIS A 13 -4.09 5.24 1.24
CA HIS A 13 -3.75 4.39 0.10
C HIS A 13 -3.95 5.09 -1.24
N ALA A 14 -3.01 5.94 -1.63
CA ALA A 14 -3.06 6.67 -2.88
C ALA A 14 -1.84 6.38 -3.76
N HIS A 15 -2.08 5.76 -4.92
CA HIS A 15 -1.04 5.58 -5.95
C HIS A 15 -0.86 6.86 -6.75
N ILE A 16 0.39 7.33 -6.87
CA ILE A 16 0.75 8.49 -7.70
C ILE A 16 1.93 8.18 -8.61
N PHE A 17 1.94 8.82 -9.77
CA PHE A 17 2.97 8.66 -10.79
C PHE A 17 3.35 10.03 -11.34
N PRO A 18 4.60 10.20 -11.86
CA PRO A 18 4.94 11.39 -12.65
C PRO A 18 3.98 11.56 -13.84
N ASP A 19 3.56 12.78 -14.13
CA ASP A 19 2.54 13.07 -15.15
C ASP A 19 2.82 12.40 -16.51
N LYS A 20 4.10 12.38 -16.91
CA LYS A 20 4.54 11.78 -18.18
C LYS A 20 4.29 10.27 -18.30
N VAL A 21 4.11 9.55 -17.17
CA VAL A 21 3.90 8.10 -17.15
C VAL A 21 2.57 7.69 -16.53
N ALA A 22 1.87 8.63 -15.88
CA ALA A 22 0.66 8.37 -15.09
C ALA A 22 -0.42 7.66 -15.92
N GLN A 23 -0.73 8.14 -17.10
CA GLN A 23 -1.73 7.54 -17.98
C GLN A 23 -1.41 6.08 -18.33
N LYS A 24 -0.15 5.79 -18.67
CA LYS A 24 0.30 4.42 -18.96
C LYS A 24 0.23 3.53 -17.73
N ALA A 25 0.68 4.02 -16.57
CA ALA A 25 0.66 3.27 -15.32
C ALA A 25 -0.76 2.92 -14.89
N VAL A 26 -1.67 3.90 -14.92
CA VAL A 26 -3.09 3.71 -14.59
C VAL A 26 -3.76 2.72 -15.56
N GLY A 27 -3.48 2.82 -16.87
CA GLY A 27 -3.95 1.87 -17.88
C GLY A 27 -3.50 0.44 -17.57
N SER A 28 -2.20 0.25 -17.30
CA SER A 28 -1.64 -1.08 -16.98
C SER A 28 -2.25 -1.68 -15.71
N ILE A 29 -2.56 -0.87 -14.69
CA ILE A 29 -3.25 -1.33 -13.48
C ILE A 29 -4.68 -1.74 -13.81
N GLY A 30 -5.40 -0.94 -14.59
CA GLY A 30 -6.75 -1.26 -15.05
C GLY A 30 -6.82 -2.57 -15.83
N ASP A 31 -5.89 -2.76 -16.75
CA ASP A 31 -5.78 -3.99 -17.56
C ASP A 31 -5.50 -5.22 -16.68
N PHE A 32 -4.58 -5.09 -15.72
CA PHE A 32 -4.23 -6.19 -14.80
C PHE A 32 -5.43 -6.68 -13.99
N TYR A 33 -6.24 -5.76 -13.46
CA TYR A 33 -7.41 -6.10 -12.64
C TYR A 33 -8.71 -6.25 -13.43
N GLY A 34 -8.71 -5.93 -14.71
CA GLY A 34 -9.92 -5.93 -15.54
C GLY A 34 -10.92 -4.86 -15.10
N VAL A 35 -10.47 -3.71 -14.58
CA VAL A 35 -11.31 -2.63 -14.07
C VAL A 35 -11.03 -1.30 -14.75
N SER A 36 -12.08 -0.50 -14.94
CA SER A 36 -11.91 0.86 -15.45
C SER A 36 -11.47 1.80 -14.34
N MET A 37 -10.26 2.33 -14.48
CA MET A 37 -9.69 3.29 -13.53
C MET A 37 -10.28 4.68 -13.75
N LYS A 38 -10.76 5.33 -12.68
CA LYS A 38 -11.34 6.68 -12.74
C LYS A 38 -10.32 7.79 -12.48
N GLY A 39 -9.34 7.54 -11.64
CA GLY A 39 -8.28 8.51 -11.32
C GLY A 39 -7.22 8.58 -12.41
N LYS A 40 -6.59 9.74 -12.57
CA LYS A 40 -5.49 9.96 -13.53
C LYS A 40 -4.14 9.50 -13.00
N GLY A 41 -4.03 9.18 -11.70
CA GLY A 41 -2.79 8.77 -11.05
C GLY A 41 -1.77 9.89 -10.86
N THR A 42 -2.16 11.15 -10.98
CA THR A 42 -1.30 12.31 -10.74
C THR A 42 -1.56 12.94 -9.38
N VAL A 43 -0.60 13.67 -8.83
CA VAL A 43 -0.76 14.41 -7.57
C VAL A 43 -1.89 15.44 -7.67
N GLY A 44 -1.97 16.17 -8.79
CA GLY A 44 -3.01 17.18 -9.00
C GLY A 44 -4.42 16.57 -8.97
N ASP A 45 -4.63 15.44 -9.64
CA ASP A 45 -5.91 14.72 -9.66
C ASP A 45 -6.29 14.19 -8.27
N LEU A 46 -5.32 13.64 -7.53
CA LEU A 46 -5.51 13.17 -6.15
C LEU A 46 -5.99 14.30 -5.23
N LEU A 47 -5.28 15.43 -5.23
CA LEU A 47 -5.61 16.57 -4.37
C LEU A 47 -6.97 17.19 -4.74
N GLU A 48 -7.28 17.30 -6.03
CA GLU A 48 -8.58 17.79 -6.50
C GLU A 48 -9.72 16.85 -6.07
N SER A 49 -9.53 15.55 -6.19
CA SER A 49 -10.51 14.55 -5.79
C SER A 49 -10.75 14.56 -4.27
N GLY A 50 -9.67 14.53 -3.48
CA GLY A 50 -9.77 14.51 -2.02
C GLY A 50 -10.37 15.79 -1.44
N LYS A 51 -10.12 16.94 -2.06
CA LYS A 51 -10.74 18.23 -1.66
C LYS A 51 -12.27 18.16 -1.68
N LYS A 52 -12.87 17.40 -2.60
CA LYS A 52 -14.35 17.27 -2.71
C LYS A 52 -14.98 16.62 -1.49
N ILE A 53 -14.24 15.79 -0.77
CA ILE A 53 -14.70 15.07 0.42
C ILE A 53 -13.98 15.48 1.70
N GLY A 54 -13.10 16.49 1.63
CA GLY A 54 -12.41 17.06 2.80
C GLY A 54 -11.25 16.22 3.33
N VAL A 55 -10.52 15.50 2.45
CA VAL A 55 -9.29 14.80 2.85
C VAL A 55 -8.25 15.83 3.28
N SER A 56 -7.72 15.66 4.49
CA SER A 56 -6.73 16.56 5.08
C SER A 56 -5.29 16.11 4.83
N LYS A 57 -5.05 14.79 4.81
CA LYS A 57 -3.72 14.19 4.61
C LYS A 57 -3.78 12.98 3.69
N TYR A 58 -2.68 12.73 3.01
CA TYR A 58 -2.54 11.61 2.07
C TYR A 58 -1.27 10.83 2.37
N VAL A 59 -1.36 9.50 2.37
CA VAL A 59 -0.20 8.62 2.24
C VAL A 59 -0.09 8.20 0.78
N VAL A 60 0.99 8.62 0.13
CA VAL A 60 1.19 8.38 -1.31
C VAL A 60 2.34 7.42 -1.55
N HIS A 61 2.20 6.61 -2.58
CA HIS A 61 3.18 5.59 -2.93
C HIS A 61 3.08 5.15 -4.40
N SER A 62 4.09 4.41 -4.84
CA SER A 62 4.09 3.59 -6.05
C SER A 62 4.88 2.31 -5.76
N SER A 63 4.74 1.29 -6.62
CA SER A 63 5.49 0.03 -6.49
C SER A 63 6.49 -0.09 -7.65
N ALA A 64 7.74 -0.45 -7.33
CA ALA A 64 8.78 -0.73 -8.32
C ALA A 64 8.58 -2.15 -8.86
N THR A 65 8.30 -2.29 -10.13
CA THR A 65 8.15 -3.62 -10.78
C THR A 65 9.48 -4.20 -11.25
N THR A 66 10.56 -3.40 -11.18
CA THR A 66 11.95 -3.82 -11.39
C THR A 66 12.87 -3.15 -10.37
N VAL A 67 14.07 -3.70 -10.15
CA VAL A 67 15.05 -3.16 -9.19
C VAL A 67 15.48 -1.73 -9.56
N GLU A 68 15.67 -1.46 -10.86
CA GLU A 68 16.13 -0.17 -11.37
C GLU A 68 15.15 0.97 -11.06
N GLN A 69 13.87 0.64 -10.91
CA GLN A 69 12.84 1.63 -10.61
C GLN A 69 12.85 2.09 -9.14
N VAL A 70 13.40 1.30 -8.21
CA VAL A 70 13.35 1.58 -6.76
C VAL A 70 13.83 3.00 -6.47
N ARG A 71 15.03 3.35 -6.90
CA ARG A 71 15.63 4.66 -6.59
C ARG A 71 14.89 5.83 -7.23
N SER A 72 14.43 5.68 -8.46
CA SER A 72 13.71 6.74 -9.17
C SER A 72 12.34 6.98 -8.56
N ILE A 73 11.61 5.92 -8.18
CA ILE A 73 10.30 6.04 -7.52
C ILE A 73 10.47 6.68 -6.14
N ASN A 74 11.42 6.20 -5.31
CA ASN A 74 11.64 6.75 -3.98
C ASN A 74 12.04 8.24 -4.03
N GLY A 75 12.87 8.63 -5.01
CA GLY A 75 13.21 10.03 -5.25
C GLY A 75 12.01 10.88 -5.66
N TYR A 76 11.15 10.37 -6.55
CA TYR A 76 9.93 11.06 -6.96
C TYR A 76 8.98 11.27 -5.78
N ILE A 77 8.68 10.22 -5.00
CA ILE A 77 7.78 10.30 -3.84
C ILE A 77 8.32 11.29 -2.79
N SER A 78 9.63 11.26 -2.50
CA SER A 78 10.27 12.22 -1.60
C SER A 78 10.14 13.66 -2.10
N GLY A 79 10.32 13.89 -3.41
CA GLY A 79 10.13 15.22 -4.02
C GLY A 79 8.69 15.71 -3.88
N VAL A 80 7.70 14.85 -4.09
CA VAL A 80 6.28 15.19 -3.90
C VAL A 80 6.00 15.52 -2.43
N GLN A 81 6.43 14.68 -1.48
CA GLN A 81 6.28 14.94 -0.04
C GLN A 81 6.87 16.29 0.36
N SER A 82 8.03 16.64 -0.17
CA SER A 82 8.69 17.92 0.12
C SER A 82 7.94 19.12 -0.43
N ALA A 83 7.18 18.94 -1.50
CA ALA A 83 6.41 20.00 -2.14
C ALA A 83 5.02 20.25 -1.49
N PHE A 84 4.47 19.28 -0.75
CA PHE A 84 3.12 19.34 -0.20
C PHE A 84 3.11 18.91 1.27
N SER A 85 2.81 19.84 2.18
CA SER A 85 2.82 19.61 3.64
C SER A 85 1.78 18.61 4.17
N ASN A 86 0.78 18.29 3.36
CA ASN A 86 -0.27 17.34 3.68
C ASN A 86 -0.07 15.96 3.03
N ILE A 87 1.11 15.72 2.45
CA ILE A 87 1.48 14.44 1.84
C ILE A 87 2.57 13.76 2.65
N LEU A 88 2.37 12.48 2.96
CA LEU A 88 3.32 11.57 3.56
C LEU A 88 3.72 10.53 2.50
N GLY A 89 5.00 10.40 2.21
CA GLY A 89 5.50 9.48 1.20
C GLY A 89 5.86 8.12 1.78
N PHE A 90 5.39 7.04 1.17
CA PHE A 90 5.93 5.71 1.34
C PHE A 90 6.80 5.36 0.14
N GLY A 91 8.02 4.91 0.40
CA GLY A 91 8.91 4.39 -0.63
C GLY A 91 8.49 3.00 -1.11
N THR A 92 9.34 2.40 -1.91
CA THR A 92 9.19 1.02 -2.37
C THR A 92 10.54 0.29 -2.32
N LEU A 93 10.47 -1.03 -2.25
CA LEU A 93 11.61 -1.95 -2.37
C LEU A 93 11.25 -3.03 -3.41
N HIS A 94 12.24 -3.82 -3.80
CA HIS A 94 12.06 -4.94 -4.72
C HIS A 94 12.89 -6.13 -4.22
N PRO A 95 12.43 -7.39 -4.34
CA PRO A 95 13.18 -8.56 -3.86
C PRO A 95 14.58 -8.73 -4.46
N GLY A 96 14.84 -8.10 -5.60
CA GLY A 96 16.15 -8.13 -6.27
C GLY A 96 17.13 -7.04 -5.82
N VAL A 97 16.85 -6.23 -4.78
CA VAL A 97 17.85 -5.28 -4.25
C VAL A 97 19.01 -6.04 -3.63
N GLU A 98 20.25 -5.65 -3.97
CA GLU A 98 21.47 -6.32 -3.48
C GLU A 98 21.67 -6.15 -1.98
N ASP A 99 21.40 -4.96 -1.46
CA ASP A 99 21.52 -4.61 -0.03
C ASP A 99 20.27 -3.90 0.46
N ALA A 100 19.38 -4.67 1.10
CA ALA A 100 18.13 -4.19 1.64
C ALA A 100 18.35 -3.14 2.76
N ALA A 101 19.35 -3.33 3.61
CA ALA A 101 19.64 -2.43 4.72
C ALA A 101 20.12 -1.06 4.21
N LEU A 102 20.97 -1.05 3.19
CA LEU A 102 21.42 0.19 2.54
C LEU A 102 20.25 0.95 1.90
N GLU A 103 19.37 0.26 1.18
CA GLU A 103 18.23 0.91 0.53
C GLU A 103 17.20 1.40 1.56
N VAL A 104 16.96 0.68 2.66
CA VAL A 104 16.14 1.16 3.79
C VAL A 104 16.74 2.41 4.43
N ASN A 105 18.06 2.46 4.64
CA ASN A 105 18.76 3.66 5.11
C ASN A 105 18.55 4.84 4.15
N ARG A 106 18.59 4.58 2.85
CA ARG A 106 18.31 5.60 1.83
C ARG A 106 16.87 6.10 1.89
N ILE A 107 15.89 5.21 2.04
CA ILE A 107 14.47 5.58 2.20
C ILE A 107 14.30 6.50 3.42
N LEU A 108 14.91 6.17 4.56
CA LEU A 108 14.90 6.99 5.75
C LEU A 108 15.58 8.36 5.52
N SER A 109 16.72 8.40 4.83
CA SER A 109 17.41 9.66 4.51
C SER A 109 16.62 10.58 3.58
N LEU A 110 15.74 10.02 2.77
CA LEU A 110 14.76 10.75 1.94
C LEU A 110 13.56 11.26 2.75
N GLY A 111 13.48 11.00 4.04
CA GLY A 111 12.37 11.39 4.91
C GLY A 111 11.08 10.62 4.65
N LEU A 112 11.12 9.48 3.98
CA LEU A 112 9.94 8.66 3.70
C LEU A 112 9.50 7.88 4.95
N HIS A 113 8.19 7.69 5.10
CA HIS A 113 7.56 7.25 6.35
C HIS A 113 7.18 5.76 6.38
N GLY A 114 7.39 5.04 5.30
CA GLY A 114 7.06 3.62 5.19
C GLY A 114 7.46 3.06 3.82
N VAL A 115 7.10 1.81 3.58
CA VAL A 115 7.36 1.10 2.32
C VAL A 115 6.07 0.49 1.79
N LYS A 116 5.78 0.68 0.50
CA LYS A 116 4.73 -0.02 -0.24
C LYS A 116 5.32 -1.20 -0.99
N LEU A 117 4.71 -2.37 -0.81
CA LEU A 117 4.99 -3.57 -1.57
C LEU A 117 3.74 -4.09 -2.26
N HIS A 118 3.91 -4.63 -3.46
CA HIS A 118 2.83 -5.19 -4.26
C HIS A 118 3.25 -6.55 -4.83
N PRO A 119 3.08 -7.64 -4.06
CA PRO A 119 3.59 -8.96 -4.42
C PRO A 119 3.25 -9.39 -5.84
N ASP A 120 1.99 -9.21 -6.25
CA ASP A 120 1.51 -9.64 -7.57
C ASP A 120 2.12 -8.85 -8.73
N PHE A 121 2.35 -7.53 -8.57
CA PHE A 121 3.01 -6.71 -9.60
C PHE A 121 4.52 -6.90 -9.63
N GLN A 122 5.11 -7.17 -8.47
CA GLN A 122 6.55 -7.29 -8.31
C GLN A 122 7.05 -8.73 -8.49
N GLY A 123 6.12 -9.70 -8.64
CA GLY A 123 6.43 -11.09 -8.97
C GLY A 123 7.08 -11.88 -7.82
N PHE A 124 6.69 -11.66 -6.56
CA PHE A 124 7.19 -12.42 -5.41
C PHE A 124 6.05 -12.87 -4.49
N ASN A 125 6.27 -13.95 -3.74
CA ASN A 125 5.37 -14.30 -2.65
C ASN A 125 5.79 -13.59 -1.36
N ILE A 126 4.84 -13.16 -0.54
CA ILE A 126 5.14 -12.45 0.72
C ILE A 126 6.13 -13.23 1.61
N ASP A 127 6.04 -14.56 1.64
CA ASP A 127 6.89 -15.42 2.45
C ASP A 127 8.12 -16.01 1.71
N ASP A 128 8.50 -15.45 0.54
CA ASP A 128 9.70 -15.88 -0.17
C ASP A 128 10.98 -15.56 0.62
N GLY A 129 11.98 -16.44 0.50
CA GLY A 129 13.28 -16.26 1.16
C GLY A 129 14.01 -14.98 0.77
N SER A 130 13.84 -14.51 -0.47
CA SER A 130 14.42 -13.24 -0.97
C SER A 130 13.84 -12.00 -0.28
N MET A 131 12.68 -12.10 0.34
CA MET A 131 12.03 -10.99 1.05
C MET A 131 12.52 -10.87 2.51
N LEU A 132 13.07 -11.92 3.10
CA LEU A 132 13.46 -11.92 4.52
C LEU A 132 14.47 -10.82 4.87
N PRO A 133 15.55 -10.56 4.09
CA PRO A 133 16.46 -9.46 4.36
C PRO A 133 15.78 -8.08 4.32
N ILE A 134 14.74 -7.93 3.50
CA ILE A 134 13.95 -6.68 3.43
C ILE A 134 13.15 -6.51 4.73
N TYR A 135 12.50 -7.57 5.23
CA TYR A 135 11.74 -7.50 6.48
C TYR A 135 12.64 -7.26 7.69
N GLU A 136 13.81 -7.92 7.75
CA GLU A 136 14.84 -7.68 8.76
C GLU A 136 15.30 -6.21 8.77
N ALA A 137 15.52 -5.63 7.59
CA ALA A 137 15.93 -4.23 7.48
C ALA A 137 14.84 -3.23 7.85
N LEU A 138 13.56 -3.59 7.71
CA LEU A 138 12.40 -2.73 7.99
C LEU A 138 11.91 -2.87 9.45
N GLU A 139 12.13 -4.02 10.09
CA GLU A 139 11.61 -4.33 11.42
C GLU A 139 12.06 -3.28 12.45
N GLY A 140 11.09 -2.73 13.18
CA GLY A 140 11.32 -1.68 14.18
C GLY A 140 11.69 -0.30 13.60
N ARG A 141 11.69 -0.11 12.27
CA ARG A 141 12.16 1.11 11.61
C ARG A 141 11.12 1.79 10.74
N LEU A 142 10.46 1.05 9.85
CA LEU A 142 9.47 1.56 8.92
C LEU A 142 8.29 0.60 8.79
N PRO A 143 7.04 1.09 8.75
CA PRO A 143 5.89 0.27 8.43
C PRO A 143 5.90 -0.19 6.97
N VAL A 144 5.29 -1.35 6.73
CA VAL A 144 5.10 -1.90 5.38
C VAL A 144 3.62 -1.97 5.05
N LEU A 145 3.24 -1.29 3.97
CA LEU A 145 1.92 -1.40 3.36
C LEU A 145 1.97 -2.44 2.24
N PHE A 146 1.34 -3.59 2.46
CA PHE A 146 1.20 -4.64 1.44
C PHE A 146 -0.09 -4.48 0.65
N HIS A 147 -0.03 -4.64 -0.67
CA HIS A 147 -1.21 -5.07 -1.41
C HIS A 147 -1.58 -6.49 -0.97
N MET A 148 -2.85 -6.73 -0.70
CA MET A 148 -3.31 -8.00 -0.15
C MET A 148 -4.46 -8.59 -0.97
N GLY A 149 -4.30 -9.88 -1.27
CA GLY A 149 -5.33 -10.72 -1.86
C GLY A 149 -5.50 -10.54 -3.38
N ASP A 150 -5.63 -11.66 -4.03
CA ASP A 150 -6.09 -11.80 -5.40
C ASP A 150 -6.67 -13.21 -5.54
N ARG A 151 -7.86 -13.38 -6.13
CA ARG A 151 -8.45 -14.71 -6.36
C ARG A 151 -7.71 -15.53 -7.42
N HIS A 152 -6.88 -14.91 -8.24
CA HIS A 152 -6.10 -15.54 -9.31
C HIS A 152 -4.64 -15.77 -8.95
N SER A 153 -4.19 -15.26 -7.78
CA SER A 153 -2.82 -15.36 -7.31
C SER A 153 -2.78 -15.67 -5.81
N THR A 154 -1.75 -16.39 -5.39
CA THR A 154 -1.47 -16.63 -3.97
C THR A 154 -0.32 -15.79 -3.43
N ALA A 155 0.29 -14.94 -4.27
CA ALA A 155 1.48 -14.18 -3.91
C ALA A 155 1.23 -13.24 -2.71
N SER A 156 0.09 -12.55 -2.70
CA SER A 156 -0.37 -11.67 -1.64
C SER A 156 -1.41 -12.31 -0.71
N SER A 157 -1.38 -13.65 -0.54
CA SER A 157 -2.33 -14.35 0.31
C SER A 157 -2.23 -13.94 1.79
N PRO A 158 -3.37 -13.75 2.50
CA PRO A 158 -3.40 -13.52 3.94
C PRO A 158 -2.65 -14.56 4.77
N SER A 159 -2.69 -15.83 4.37
CA SER A 159 -1.95 -16.92 5.06
C SER A 159 -0.44 -16.74 5.00
N ARG A 160 0.10 -16.20 3.90
CA ARG A 160 1.53 -15.89 3.78
C ARG A 160 1.92 -14.70 4.68
N LEU A 161 1.09 -13.66 4.70
CA LEU A 161 1.31 -12.51 5.56
C LEU A 161 1.28 -12.89 7.04
N ALA A 162 0.35 -13.76 7.44
CA ALA A 162 0.26 -14.27 8.82
C ALA A 162 1.56 -14.96 9.30
N LYS A 163 2.27 -15.67 8.40
CA LYS A 163 3.58 -16.27 8.71
C LYS A 163 4.64 -15.19 8.94
N ILE A 164 4.66 -14.15 8.12
CA ILE A 164 5.63 -13.05 8.23
C ILE A 164 5.39 -12.24 9.51
N ILE A 165 4.14 -11.94 9.86
CA ILE A 165 3.80 -11.28 11.12
C ILE A 165 4.28 -12.11 12.32
N GLY A 166 4.13 -13.44 12.27
CA GLY A 166 4.62 -14.33 13.31
C GLY A 166 6.15 -14.41 13.40
N ARG A 167 6.85 -14.28 12.26
CA ARG A 167 8.31 -14.35 12.20
C ARG A 167 8.99 -13.04 12.56
N PHE A 168 8.36 -11.89 12.27
CA PHE A 168 8.88 -10.54 12.50
C PHE A 168 7.93 -9.75 13.40
N PRO A 169 7.93 -10.01 14.72
CA PRO A 169 6.96 -9.40 15.64
C PRO A 169 7.14 -7.89 15.81
N GLY A 170 8.30 -7.35 15.49
CA GLY A 170 8.59 -5.90 15.49
C GLY A 170 8.25 -5.20 14.18
N LEU A 171 7.87 -5.94 13.11
CA LEU A 171 7.48 -5.36 11.84
C LEU A 171 6.07 -4.77 11.92
N VAL A 172 5.93 -3.47 11.68
CA VAL A 172 4.63 -2.83 11.59
C VAL A 172 4.04 -3.08 10.20
N VAL A 173 2.95 -3.82 10.15
CA VAL A 173 2.29 -4.24 8.90
C VAL A 173 0.97 -3.52 8.72
N ILE A 174 0.73 -3.01 7.51
CA ILE A 174 -0.56 -2.50 7.03
C ILE A 174 -0.98 -3.40 5.88
N ALA A 175 -2.06 -4.16 6.07
CA ALA A 175 -2.61 -5.06 5.07
C ALA A 175 -3.74 -4.36 4.31
N ALA A 176 -3.52 -4.02 3.05
CA ALA A 176 -4.48 -3.31 2.23
C ALA A 176 -5.77 -4.10 1.97
N HIS A 177 -6.86 -3.38 1.68
CA HIS A 177 -8.12 -3.96 1.21
C HIS A 177 -8.74 -4.95 2.19
N PHE A 178 -8.87 -4.59 3.48
CA PHE A 178 -9.27 -5.49 4.57
C PHE A 178 -8.40 -6.75 4.67
N GLY A 179 -7.13 -6.66 4.27
CA GLY A 179 -6.19 -7.77 4.28
C GLY A 179 -6.39 -8.80 3.17
N GLY A 180 -7.33 -8.59 2.22
CA GLY A 180 -7.60 -9.61 1.20
C GLY A 180 -8.55 -9.19 0.09
N TRP A 181 -8.13 -8.29 -0.83
CA TRP A 181 -8.93 -7.92 -2.00
C TRP A 181 -9.44 -9.18 -2.71
N SER A 182 -10.75 -9.28 -2.92
CA SER A 182 -11.46 -10.45 -3.49
C SER A 182 -11.42 -11.77 -2.67
N VAL A 183 -10.68 -11.83 -1.55
CA VAL A 183 -10.56 -13.01 -0.66
C VAL A 183 -10.77 -12.62 0.82
N PHE A 184 -11.75 -11.80 1.10
CA PHE A 184 -12.01 -11.18 2.40
C PHE A 184 -12.23 -12.19 3.55
N ASP A 185 -12.88 -13.33 3.27
CA ASP A 185 -13.13 -14.35 4.29
C ASP A 185 -11.82 -15.08 4.68
N LEU A 186 -10.90 -15.25 3.72
CA LEU A 186 -9.57 -15.77 3.99
C LEU A 186 -8.75 -14.77 4.83
N ALA A 187 -8.94 -13.46 4.63
CA ALA A 187 -8.31 -12.45 5.46
C ALA A 187 -8.81 -12.53 6.91
N LEU A 188 -10.11 -12.71 7.15
CA LEU A 188 -10.66 -12.96 8.49
C LEU A 188 -10.04 -14.20 9.13
N GLU A 189 -9.95 -15.31 8.41
CA GLU A 189 -9.39 -16.57 8.92
C GLU A 189 -7.94 -16.42 9.41
N TYR A 190 -7.11 -15.70 8.66
CA TYR A 190 -5.66 -15.66 8.94
C TYR A 190 -5.18 -14.41 9.65
N LEU A 191 -5.91 -13.27 9.60
CA LEU A 191 -5.42 -11.99 10.09
C LEU A 191 -6.21 -11.42 11.28
N LEU A 192 -7.39 -11.97 11.64
CA LEU A 192 -8.25 -11.42 12.67
C LEU A 192 -7.51 -11.19 14.01
N ASP A 193 -6.73 -12.19 14.44
CA ASP A 193 -6.00 -12.14 15.70
C ASP A 193 -4.51 -11.77 15.52
N LYS A 194 -4.15 -11.19 14.38
CA LYS A 194 -2.77 -10.81 14.10
C LYS A 194 -2.53 -9.33 14.39
N ARG A 195 -1.31 -9.03 14.84
CA ARG A 195 -0.87 -7.66 15.07
C ARG A 195 -0.57 -6.97 13.73
N CYS A 196 -1.60 -6.51 13.04
CA CYS A 196 -1.49 -5.72 11.82
C CYS A 196 -2.60 -4.66 11.76
N TYR A 197 -2.35 -3.61 11.00
CA TYR A 197 -3.36 -2.63 10.62
C TYR A 197 -3.98 -3.03 9.29
N LEU A 198 -5.19 -2.52 9.02
CA LEU A 198 -5.90 -2.76 7.78
C LEU A 198 -6.29 -1.42 7.15
N ASP A 199 -6.24 -1.32 5.83
CA ASP A 199 -6.95 -0.27 5.12
C ASP A 199 -8.19 -0.83 4.41
N VAL A 200 -9.13 0.04 4.09
CA VAL A 200 -10.41 -0.34 3.48
C VAL A 200 -10.49 0.06 1.99
N SER A 201 -9.38 0.47 1.41
CA SER A 201 -9.32 0.95 0.03
C SER A 201 -9.87 -0.09 -0.95
N SER A 202 -10.54 0.38 -2.00
CA SER A 202 -11.07 -0.43 -3.12
C SER A 202 -11.97 -1.62 -2.72
N SER A 203 -12.45 -1.71 -1.48
CA SER A 203 -13.15 -2.90 -0.96
C SER A 203 -14.67 -2.75 -0.94
N ILE A 204 -15.18 -1.55 -0.64
CA ILE A 204 -16.62 -1.33 -0.42
C ILE A 204 -17.45 -1.63 -1.69
N MET A 205 -16.90 -1.35 -2.88
CA MET A 205 -17.58 -1.64 -4.15
C MET A 205 -17.82 -3.14 -4.36
N MET A 206 -16.94 -4.00 -3.82
CA MET A 206 -17.06 -5.46 -3.92
C MET A 206 -17.90 -6.05 -2.79
N LEU A 207 -17.74 -5.53 -1.59
CA LEU A 207 -18.39 -6.04 -0.37
C LEU A 207 -19.83 -5.52 -0.19
N GLY A 208 -20.10 -4.31 -0.69
CA GLY A 208 -21.25 -3.53 -0.26
C GLY A 208 -21.12 -3.03 1.18
N HIS A 209 -21.96 -2.06 1.54
CA HIS A 209 -21.86 -1.39 2.85
C HIS A 209 -22.09 -2.32 4.06
N LYS A 210 -23.01 -3.29 3.93
CA LYS A 210 -23.35 -4.22 5.02
C LYS A 210 -22.16 -5.08 5.39
N ARG A 211 -21.56 -5.77 4.41
CA ARG A 211 -20.40 -6.66 4.66
C ARG A 211 -19.16 -5.88 5.09
N ALA A 212 -18.92 -4.69 4.52
CA ALA A 212 -17.84 -3.83 4.97
C ALA A 212 -17.98 -3.43 6.45
N ALA A 213 -19.20 -3.06 6.88
CA ALA A 213 -19.47 -2.75 8.28
C ALA A 213 -19.34 -3.97 9.23
N GLU A 214 -19.65 -5.18 8.76
CA GLU A 214 -19.41 -6.43 9.50
C GLU A 214 -17.91 -6.66 9.70
N LEU A 215 -17.10 -6.51 8.64
CA LEU A 215 -15.65 -6.65 8.72
C LEU A 215 -15.03 -5.61 9.67
N ILE A 216 -15.44 -4.35 9.58
CA ILE A 216 -14.97 -3.30 10.50
C ILE A 216 -15.24 -3.70 11.96
N ARG A 217 -16.43 -4.21 12.27
CA ARG A 217 -16.75 -4.65 13.65
C ARG A 217 -15.97 -5.89 14.08
N ALA A 218 -15.66 -6.78 13.15
CA ALA A 218 -14.91 -7.99 13.45
C ALA A 218 -13.45 -7.71 13.79
N TYR A 219 -12.85 -6.74 13.08
CA TYR A 219 -11.45 -6.37 13.33
C TYR A 219 -11.27 -5.37 14.49
N GLY A 220 -12.33 -4.72 14.98
CA GLY A 220 -12.30 -3.77 16.10
C GLY A 220 -12.34 -2.34 15.59
#